data_5915552b0f7863bdc8c1f27cec66bd16
#
_entry.id   5915552b0f7863bdc8c1f27cec66bd16
#
_cell.length_a   1.000
_cell.length_b   1.000
_cell.length_c   1.000
_cell.angle_alpha   90.00
_cell.angle_beta   90.00
_cell.angle_gamma   90.00
#
_symmetry.space_group_name_H-M   'P 1'
#
loop_
_entity.id
_entity.type
_entity.pdbx_description
1 polymer ?
#
loop_
_entity_poly.entity_id
_entity_poly.type
_entity_poly.pdbx_seq_one_letter_code
_entity_poly.pdbx_strand_id
1 'polypeptide(L)'
;SVCILDDGLPTLHAEYERFLREKEPKGDSLKFLKDIKGEFPADAYVTCEPKKYYECYDGYDNMQPIVVGHHKAHAANAFFSSRFDEALIITMDGGGIDDGAPISSSYYRGRGNKIEVLKNTSVDAVNIGSLWTRCTRYIFGLQSGWPTGHQAGTVMAMASLGIPKYKDMFISMFFDRRA
;
A
#
# COMPACT_ATOMS: atom_id res chain seq x y z
N SER A 1 0.15 8.74 -5.93
CA SER A 1 -1.19 8.86 -6.56
C SER A 1 -2.07 9.82 -5.78
N VAL A 2 -3.03 10.40 -6.45
CA VAL A 2 -4.08 11.24 -5.86
C VAL A 2 -5.44 10.71 -6.29
N CYS A 3 -6.43 10.87 -5.41
CA CYS A 3 -7.81 10.52 -5.69
C CYS A 3 -8.71 11.65 -5.19
N ILE A 4 -9.73 11.99 -5.96
CA ILE A 4 -10.79 12.91 -5.59
C ILE A 4 -12.06 12.12 -5.44
N LEU A 5 -12.72 12.30 -4.31
CA LEU A 5 -14.06 11.79 -4.06
C LEU A 5 -15.04 12.97 -4.03
N ASP A 6 -16.16 12.83 -4.69
CA ASP A 6 -17.27 13.75 -4.67
C ASP A 6 -18.52 12.97 -4.24
N ASP A 7 -19.12 13.35 -3.11
CA ASP A 7 -20.21 12.60 -2.47
C ASP A 7 -19.91 11.08 -2.32
N GLY A 8 -18.66 10.75 -1.97
CA GLY A 8 -18.21 9.37 -1.77
C GLY A 8 -17.91 8.60 -3.07
N LEU A 9 -18.07 9.21 -4.23
CA LEU A 9 -17.76 8.59 -5.52
C LEU A 9 -16.39 9.09 -6.04
N PRO A 10 -15.50 8.19 -6.53
CA PRO A 10 -14.25 8.61 -7.13
C PRO A 10 -14.51 9.32 -8.47
N THR A 11 -14.16 10.59 -8.54
CA THR A 11 -14.29 11.42 -9.76
C THR A 11 -12.96 11.61 -10.47
N LEU A 12 -11.85 11.45 -9.75
CA LEU A 12 -10.50 11.44 -10.31
C LEU A 12 -9.64 10.43 -9.55
N HIS A 13 -8.89 9.62 -10.29
CA HIS A 13 -7.75 8.86 -9.76
C HIS A 13 -6.58 9.01 -10.73
N ALA A 14 -5.46 9.52 -10.25
CA ALA A 14 -4.27 9.76 -11.05
C ALA A 14 -3.01 9.28 -10.36
N GLU A 15 -2.20 8.52 -11.08
CA GLU A 15 -0.89 8.05 -10.62
C GLU A 15 0.21 8.91 -11.24
N TYR A 16 1.02 9.55 -10.41
CA TYR A 16 2.08 10.47 -10.84
C TYR A 16 3.09 9.78 -11.76
N GLU A 17 3.41 8.52 -11.49
CA GLU A 17 4.31 7.71 -12.30
C GLU A 17 3.83 7.51 -13.76
N ARG A 18 2.50 7.56 -14.01
CA ARG A 18 1.93 7.45 -15.36
C ARG A 18 2.17 8.71 -16.19
N PHE A 19 2.19 9.86 -15.55
CA PHE A 19 2.44 11.14 -16.21
C PHE A 19 3.92 11.35 -16.47
N LEU A 20 4.78 11.06 -15.50
CA LEU A 20 6.23 11.22 -15.65
C LEU A 20 6.90 10.07 -16.40
N ARG A 21 6.24 8.93 -16.57
CA ARG A 21 6.83 7.70 -17.10
C ARG A 21 8.05 7.22 -16.30
N GLU A 22 8.08 7.54 -15.02
CA GLU A 22 9.10 7.18 -14.08
C GLU A 22 8.51 6.38 -12.92
N LYS A 23 9.14 5.27 -12.55
CA LYS A 23 8.67 4.41 -11.46
C LYS A 23 8.98 5.04 -10.11
N GLU A 24 7.95 5.17 -9.26
CA GLU A 24 8.05 5.78 -7.93
C GLU A 24 8.74 7.15 -7.96
N PRO A 25 8.30 8.10 -8.80
CA PRO A 25 8.94 9.38 -8.93
C PRO A 25 8.84 10.13 -7.61
N LYS A 26 9.90 10.83 -7.27
CA LYS A 26 9.85 11.80 -6.17
C LYS A 26 8.98 12.97 -6.60
N GLY A 27 8.00 13.29 -5.80
CA GLY A 27 7.15 14.42 -6.12
C GLY A 27 6.09 14.68 -5.07
N ASP A 28 5.65 15.91 -5.07
CA ASP A 28 4.56 16.38 -4.24
C ASP A 28 3.23 16.00 -4.88
N SER A 29 2.48 15.12 -4.22
CA SER A 29 1.18 14.66 -4.69
C SER A 29 0.16 15.80 -4.76
N LEU A 30 0.27 16.82 -3.89
CA LEU A 30 -0.61 17.98 -3.92
C LEU A 30 -0.28 18.90 -5.09
N LYS A 31 1.02 19.15 -5.33
CA LYS A 31 1.46 19.90 -6.51
C LYS A 31 0.97 19.22 -7.79
N PHE A 32 1.14 17.90 -7.87
CA PHE A 32 0.64 17.11 -8.99
C PHE A 32 -0.88 17.26 -9.19
N LEU A 33 -1.66 17.23 -8.09
CA LEU A 33 -3.10 17.46 -8.17
C LEU A 33 -3.42 18.85 -8.72
N LYS A 34 -2.73 19.90 -8.25
CA LYS A 34 -2.90 21.28 -8.75
C LYS A 34 -2.54 21.39 -10.23
N ASP A 35 -1.48 20.73 -10.67
CA ASP A 35 -1.03 20.74 -12.07
C ASP A 35 -2.06 20.11 -13.03
N ILE A 36 -2.78 19.07 -12.60
CA ILE A 36 -3.75 18.36 -13.45
C ILE A 36 -5.19 18.88 -13.33
N LYS A 37 -5.54 19.49 -12.22
CA LYS A 37 -6.94 19.91 -11.92
C LYS A 37 -7.07 21.40 -11.65
N GLY A 38 -5.96 22.11 -11.44
CA GLY A 38 -5.96 23.50 -10.96
C GLY A 38 -6.25 23.58 -9.46
N GLU A 39 -6.67 24.76 -9.01
CA GLU A 39 -7.09 24.94 -7.62
C GLU A 39 -8.33 24.08 -7.32
N PHE A 40 -8.28 23.41 -6.19
CA PHE A 40 -9.23 22.37 -5.85
C PHE A 40 -9.65 22.54 -4.38
N PRO A 41 -10.81 23.15 -4.12
CA PRO A 41 -11.35 23.21 -2.77
C PRO A 41 -11.82 21.79 -2.37
N ALA A 42 -11.39 21.34 -1.21
CA ALA A 42 -11.85 20.09 -0.63
C ALA A 42 -12.24 20.31 0.83
N ASP A 43 -13.31 19.65 1.27
CA ASP A 43 -13.78 19.69 2.65
C ASP A 43 -12.83 18.94 3.59
N ALA A 44 -12.13 17.95 3.08
CA ALA A 44 -11.14 17.16 3.83
C ALA A 44 -10.02 16.65 2.93
N TYR A 45 -8.82 16.57 3.51
CA TYR A 45 -7.67 15.90 2.91
C TYR A 45 -7.34 14.66 3.71
N VAL A 46 -7.09 13.55 3.02
CA VAL A 46 -6.76 12.26 3.64
C VAL A 46 -5.43 11.77 3.10
N THR A 47 -4.56 11.29 3.97
CA THR A 47 -3.27 10.69 3.59
C THR A 47 -2.97 9.46 4.43
N CYS A 48 -2.19 8.54 3.91
CA CYS A 48 -1.60 7.43 4.67
C CYS A 48 -0.13 7.70 5.04
N GLU A 49 0.41 8.85 4.65
CA GLU A 49 1.80 9.19 4.96
C GLU A 49 1.93 9.77 6.36
N PRO A 50 2.97 9.39 7.13
CA PRO A 50 3.30 10.05 8.38
C PRO A 50 3.58 11.54 8.21
N LYS A 51 3.21 12.34 9.20
CA LYS A 51 3.35 13.80 9.22
C LYS A 51 4.69 14.32 8.67
N LYS A 52 5.79 13.69 9.06
CA LYS A 52 7.15 14.04 8.62
C LYS A 52 7.37 13.99 7.10
N TYR A 53 6.50 13.33 6.35
CA TYR A 53 6.63 13.21 4.90
C TYR A 53 5.81 14.22 4.13
N TYR A 54 4.69 14.70 4.69
CA TYR A 54 3.86 15.68 3.99
C TYR A 54 4.12 17.13 4.42
N GLU A 55 4.64 17.37 5.62
CA GLU A 55 4.99 18.73 6.08
C GLU A 55 6.12 19.39 5.28
N CYS A 56 6.89 18.62 4.52
CA CYS A 56 7.95 19.18 3.68
C CYS A 56 7.46 19.60 2.28
N TYR A 57 6.18 19.45 1.98
CA TYR A 57 5.62 19.84 0.69
C TYR A 57 4.95 21.20 0.74
N ASP A 58 5.22 22.03 -0.28
CA ASP A 58 4.59 23.34 -0.41
C ASP A 58 3.06 23.22 -0.51
N GLY A 59 2.36 24.00 0.31
CA GLY A 59 0.89 24.05 0.29
C GLY A 59 0.21 23.18 1.34
N TYR A 60 0.96 22.42 2.15
CA TYR A 60 0.43 21.71 3.32
C TYR A 60 0.39 22.57 4.59
N ASP A 61 1.03 23.76 4.61
CA ASP A 61 1.16 24.60 5.80
C ASP A 61 -0.18 25.01 6.45
N ASN A 62 -1.26 25.04 5.67
CA ASN A 62 -2.60 25.40 6.13
C ASN A 62 -3.56 24.19 6.15
N MET A 63 -3.09 22.97 5.87
CA MET A 63 -3.90 21.78 5.85
C MET A 63 -3.65 20.92 7.09
N GLN A 64 -4.71 20.40 7.67
CA GLN A 64 -4.64 19.36 8.68
C GLN A 64 -5.22 18.08 8.09
N PRO A 65 -4.41 17.30 7.36
CA PRO A 65 -4.91 16.09 6.73
C PRO A 65 -5.31 15.06 7.78
N ILE A 66 -6.37 14.32 7.49
CA ILE A 66 -6.75 13.13 8.23
C ILE A 66 -5.76 12.03 7.87
N VAL A 67 -4.98 11.58 8.84
CA VAL A 67 -4.02 10.48 8.64
C VAL A 67 -4.70 9.16 8.88
N VAL A 68 -4.70 8.28 7.89
CA VAL A 68 -5.20 6.91 7.98
C VAL A 68 -4.01 5.95 7.92
N GLY A 69 -3.97 4.95 8.77
CA GLY A 69 -2.92 3.93 8.73
C GLY A 69 -2.82 3.26 7.36
N HIS A 70 -1.61 2.90 6.96
CA HIS A 70 -1.31 2.31 5.64
C HIS A 70 -2.13 1.02 5.39
N HIS A 71 -2.05 0.06 6.31
CA HIS A 71 -2.81 -1.18 6.21
C HIS A 71 -4.31 -0.97 6.37
N LYS A 72 -4.72 0.00 7.19
CA LYS A 72 -6.13 0.37 7.32
C LYS A 72 -6.69 0.95 6.02
N ALA A 73 -5.89 1.74 5.28
CA ALA A 73 -6.28 2.24 3.96
C ALA A 73 -6.47 1.10 2.94
N HIS A 74 -5.55 0.11 2.92
CA HIS A 74 -5.71 -1.10 2.12
C HIS A 74 -6.97 -1.88 2.50
N ALA A 75 -7.21 -2.07 3.79
CA ALA A 75 -8.40 -2.78 4.30
C ALA A 75 -9.70 -2.06 3.91
N ALA A 76 -9.73 -0.73 4.03
CA ALA A 76 -10.87 0.07 3.63
C ALA A 76 -11.16 -0.05 2.13
N ASN A 77 -10.12 0.06 1.31
CA ASN A 77 -10.27 -0.12 -0.14
C ASN A 77 -10.83 -1.50 -0.48
N ALA A 78 -10.29 -2.57 0.11
CA ALA A 78 -10.75 -3.93 -0.18
C ALA A 78 -12.18 -4.19 0.30
N PHE A 79 -12.53 -3.74 1.51
CA PHE A 79 -13.83 -4.04 2.12
C PHE A 79 -14.96 -3.20 1.54
N PHE A 80 -14.79 -1.89 1.48
CA PHE A 80 -15.86 -0.99 1.02
C PHE A 80 -16.11 -1.06 -0.48
N SER A 81 -15.17 -1.56 -1.27
CA SER A 81 -15.39 -1.87 -2.69
C SER A 81 -15.93 -3.29 -2.93
N SER A 82 -15.99 -4.11 -1.89
CA SER A 82 -16.53 -5.47 -1.97
C SER A 82 -18.08 -5.47 -1.85
N ARG A 83 -18.66 -6.66 -2.01
CA ARG A 83 -20.10 -6.87 -1.81
C ARG A 83 -20.44 -7.50 -0.45
N PHE A 84 -19.44 -7.55 0.46
CA PHE A 84 -19.63 -8.17 1.77
C PHE A 84 -20.15 -7.16 2.80
N ASP A 85 -21.19 -7.51 3.51
CA ASP A 85 -21.67 -6.74 4.68
C ASP A 85 -20.80 -7.02 5.92
N GLU A 86 -20.20 -8.19 6.00
CA GLU A 86 -19.25 -8.59 7.05
C GLU A 86 -18.17 -9.49 6.45
N ALA A 87 -16.90 -9.23 6.81
CA ALA A 87 -15.76 -10.02 6.33
C ALA A 87 -14.57 -9.96 7.29
N LEU A 88 -13.75 -11.03 7.28
CA LEU A 88 -12.36 -10.96 7.70
C LEU A 88 -11.54 -10.33 6.56
N ILE A 89 -10.80 -9.29 6.89
CA ILE A 89 -9.95 -8.58 5.95
C ILE A 89 -8.50 -8.85 6.33
N ILE A 90 -7.70 -9.26 5.36
CA ILE A 90 -6.27 -9.50 5.55
C ILE A 90 -5.50 -8.58 4.61
N THR A 91 -4.59 -7.80 5.16
CA THR A 91 -3.66 -6.97 4.38
C THR A 91 -2.23 -7.47 4.58
N MET A 92 -1.48 -7.57 3.48
CA MET A 92 -0.07 -7.99 3.50
C MET A 92 0.71 -7.12 2.55
N ASP A 93 1.80 -6.53 3.04
CA ASP A 93 2.66 -5.64 2.27
C ASP A 93 4.13 -5.78 2.72
N GLY A 94 5.03 -5.07 2.03
CA GLY A 94 6.43 -4.94 2.44
C GLY A 94 6.60 -4.19 3.75
N GLY A 95 5.68 -3.28 4.05
CA GLY A 95 5.59 -2.52 5.29
C GLY A 95 4.87 -1.20 5.10
N GLY A 96 4.22 -0.75 6.15
CA GLY A 96 3.56 0.54 6.25
C GLY A 96 3.51 1.00 7.68
N ILE A 97 3.09 2.23 7.91
CA ILE A 97 2.94 2.79 9.26
C ILE A 97 1.46 2.83 9.62
N ASP A 98 1.10 2.13 10.68
CA ASP A 98 -0.22 2.19 11.30
C ASP A 98 -0.05 2.53 12.78
N ASP A 99 -0.77 3.56 13.25
CA ASP A 99 -0.70 4.06 14.63
C ASP A 99 0.74 4.29 15.14
N GLY A 100 1.61 4.77 14.23
CA GLY A 100 3.02 5.05 14.53
C GLY A 100 3.94 3.83 14.54
N ALA A 101 3.42 2.63 14.31
CA ALA A 101 4.19 1.39 14.30
C ALA A 101 4.42 0.86 12.87
N PRO A 102 5.61 0.30 12.55
CA PRO A 102 5.88 -0.35 11.28
C PRO A 102 5.23 -1.75 11.24
N ILE A 103 4.23 -1.91 10.38
CA ILE A 103 3.40 -3.09 10.22
C ILE A 103 3.64 -3.73 8.85
N SER A 104 3.70 -5.05 8.78
CA SER A 104 3.82 -5.82 7.53
C SER A 104 2.53 -6.52 7.12
N SER A 105 1.69 -6.84 8.09
CA SER A 105 0.37 -7.40 7.81
C SER A 105 -0.61 -7.10 8.94
N SER A 106 -1.88 -6.98 8.58
CA SER A 106 -2.95 -6.72 9.54
C SER A 106 -4.17 -7.57 9.23
N TYR A 107 -4.88 -7.91 10.29
CA TYR A 107 -6.15 -8.63 10.24
C TYR A 107 -7.22 -7.72 10.82
N TYR A 108 -8.31 -7.56 10.08
CA TYR A 108 -9.42 -6.71 10.48
C TYR A 108 -10.74 -7.47 10.36
N ARG A 109 -11.72 -7.04 11.14
CA ARG A 109 -13.12 -7.36 10.94
C ARG A 109 -13.80 -6.16 10.30
N GLY A 110 -14.34 -6.33 9.09
CA GLY A 110 -15.24 -5.37 8.47
C GLY A 110 -16.68 -5.73 8.77
N ARG A 111 -17.51 -4.72 9.14
CA ARG A 111 -18.94 -4.90 9.32
C ARG A 111 -19.69 -3.60 9.05
N GLY A 112 -20.57 -3.60 8.05
CA GLY A 112 -21.27 -2.41 7.61
C GLY A 112 -20.30 -1.29 7.22
N ASN A 113 -20.28 -0.19 7.93
CA ASN A 113 -19.38 0.95 7.69
C ASN A 113 -18.17 1.01 8.66
N LYS A 114 -17.84 -0.08 9.34
CA LYS A 114 -16.76 -0.13 10.35
C LYS A 114 -15.72 -1.17 10.00
N ILE A 115 -14.46 -0.82 10.28
CA ILE A 115 -13.31 -1.73 10.22
C ILE A 115 -12.62 -1.69 11.56
N GLU A 116 -12.53 -2.86 12.19
CA GLU A 116 -11.90 -3.07 13.49
C GLU A 116 -10.62 -3.88 13.34
N VAL A 117 -9.52 -3.43 13.95
CA VAL A 117 -8.25 -4.16 13.98
C VAL A 117 -8.38 -5.35 14.91
N LEU A 118 -8.09 -6.54 14.42
CA LEU A 118 -8.01 -7.77 15.21
C LEU A 118 -6.56 -8.08 15.61
N LYS A 119 -5.61 -7.88 14.68
CA LYS A 119 -4.20 -8.17 14.90
C LYS A 119 -3.33 -7.42 13.91
N ASN A 120 -2.23 -6.87 14.41
CA ASN A 120 -1.13 -6.34 13.60
C ASN A 120 0.11 -7.22 13.75
N THR A 121 0.89 -7.31 12.69
CA THR A 121 2.18 -8.03 12.66
C THR A 121 3.27 -7.05 12.28
N SER A 122 4.31 -6.96 13.11
CA SER A 122 5.47 -6.09 12.87
C SER A 122 6.21 -6.49 11.58
N VAL A 123 6.88 -5.52 10.98
CA VAL A 123 7.79 -5.76 9.82
C VAL A 123 8.95 -6.69 10.15
N ASP A 124 9.32 -6.83 11.43
CA ASP A 124 10.38 -7.74 11.91
C ASP A 124 9.95 -9.21 11.94
N ALA A 125 8.65 -9.47 11.85
CA ALA A 125 8.11 -10.83 11.75
C ALA A 125 8.19 -11.34 10.30
N VAL A 126 7.54 -12.49 10.02
CA VAL A 126 7.43 -13.01 8.65
C VAL A 126 6.75 -11.98 7.76
N ASN A 127 7.49 -11.51 6.76
CA ASN A 127 7.09 -10.44 5.87
C ASN A 127 7.13 -10.93 4.42
N ILE A 128 5.95 -11.24 3.86
CA ILE A 128 5.79 -11.77 2.51
C ILE A 128 6.18 -10.72 1.45
N GLY A 129 5.88 -9.46 1.68
CA GLY A 129 6.29 -8.38 0.77
C GLY A 129 7.82 -8.27 0.69
N SER A 130 8.53 -8.36 1.82
CA SER A 130 9.99 -8.37 1.85
C SER A 130 10.59 -9.59 1.15
N LEU A 131 9.88 -10.73 1.09
CA LEU A 131 10.33 -11.89 0.32
C LEU A 131 10.44 -11.56 -1.17
N TRP A 132 9.43 -10.88 -1.74
CA TRP A 132 9.49 -10.42 -3.13
C TRP A 132 10.66 -9.47 -3.38
N THR A 133 10.89 -8.53 -2.47
CA THR A 133 12.05 -7.61 -2.52
C THR A 133 13.37 -8.39 -2.53
N ARG A 134 13.51 -9.38 -1.67
CA ARG A 134 14.71 -10.23 -1.62
C ARG A 134 14.90 -11.08 -2.87
N CYS A 135 13.83 -11.71 -3.35
CA CYS A 135 13.88 -12.47 -4.61
C CYS A 135 14.27 -11.56 -5.78
N THR A 136 13.68 -10.39 -5.88
CA THR A 136 13.98 -9.39 -6.91
C THR A 136 15.47 -9.05 -6.91
N ARG A 137 16.03 -8.75 -5.75
CA ARG A 137 17.41 -8.31 -5.60
C ARG A 137 18.41 -9.45 -5.76
N TYR A 138 18.22 -10.55 -5.05
CA TYR A 138 19.26 -11.57 -4.88
C TYR A 138 19.15 -12.72 -5.89
N ILE A 139 17.96 -12.99 -6.44
CA ILE A 139 17.78 -14.04 -7.44
C ILE A 139 17.83 -13.46 -8.85
N PHE A 140 17.11 -12.35 -9.08
CA PHE A 140 17.00 -11.77 -10.42
C PHE A 140 17.99 -10.64 -10.68
N GLY A 141 18.72 -10.15 -9.68
CA GLY A 141 19.66 -9.04 -9.83
C GLY A 141 19.00 -7.72 -10.25
N LEU A 142 17.68 -7.60 -10.06
CA LEU A 142 16.92 -6.41 -10.40
C LEU A 142 16.92 -5.42 -9.24
N GLN A 143 16.65 -4.16 -9.56
CA GLN A 143 16.60 -3.11 -8.54
C GLN A 143 15.42 -3.31 -7.60
N SER A 144 15.69 -3.09 -6.31
CA SER A 144 14.71 -3.27 -5.26
C SER A 144 14.98 -2.27 -4.15
N GLY A 145 14.28 -1.16 -4.20
CA GLY A 145 14.34 -0.10 -3.22
C GLY A 145 14.82 1.24 -3.76
N TRP A 146 14.60 2.22 -2.90
CA TRP A 146 14.97 3.59 -3.17
C TRP A 146 16.51 3.75 -3.30
N PRO A 147 17.06 4.62 -4.20
CA PRO A 147 16.34 5.63 -5.00
C PRO A 147 15.86 5.16 -6.39
N THR A 148 16.06 3.94 -6.76
CA THR A 148 15.93 3.46 -8.14
C THR A 148 14.61 2.73 -8.42
N GLY A 149 13.68 2.75 -7.45
CA GLY A 149 12.38 2.13 -7.55
C GLY A 149 12.38 0.63 -7.23
N HIS A 150 11.18 0.09 -7.04
CA HIS A 150 10.96 -1.31 -6.73
C HIS A 150 10.52 -2.09 -7.96
N GLN A 151 11.35 -3.02 -8.43
CA GLN A 151 11.00 -3.94 -9.52
C GLN A 151 10.38 -5.27 -9.02
N ALA A 152 9.99 -5.34 -7.75
CA ALA A 152 9.29 -6.51 -7.21
C ALA A 152 8.01 -6.83 -7.98
N GLY A 153 7.27 -5.83 -8.44
CA GLY A 153 6.10 -6.01 -9.30
C GLY A 153 6.42 -6.69 -10.63
N THR A 154 7.61 -6.43 -11.19
CA THR A 154 8.09 -7.14 -12.40
C THR A 154 8.28 -8.63 -12.12
N VAL A 155 8.90 -8.97 -10.98
CA VAL A 155 9.11 -10.37 -10.59
C VAL A 155 7.78 -11.05 -10.27
N MET A 156 6.83 -10.37 -9.64
CA MET A 156 5.47 -10.87 -9.44
C MET A 156 4.76 -11.17 -10.77
N ALA A 157 4.89 -10.27 -11.74
CA ALA A 157 4.34 -10.51 -13.09
C ALA A 157 5.02 -11.71 -13.78
N MET A 158 6.34 -11.84 -13.68
CA MET A 158 7.08 -13.00 -14.21
C MET A 158 6.64 -14.30 -13.54
N ALA A 159 6.33 -14.28 -12.25
CA ALA A 159 5.86 -15.48 -11.53
C ALA A 159 4.55 -16.04 -12.10
N SER A 160 3.69 -15.20 -12.69
CA SER A 160 2.44 -15.64 -13.31
C SER A 160 2.67 -16.49 -14.58
N LEU A 161 3.83 -16.39 -15.18
CA LEU A 161 4.23 -17.17 -16.38
C LEU A 161 4.93 -18.49 -16.01
N GLY A 162 5.24 -18.67 -14.73
CA GLY A 162 5.97 -19.82 -14.23
C GLY A 162 5.08 -21.03 -13.86
N ILE A 163 5.72 -22.18 -13.70
CA ILE A 163 5.10 -23.37 -13.13
C ILE A 163 5.55 -23.50 -11.68
N PRO A 164 4.67 -23.73 -10.69
CA PRO A 164 5.02 -23.79 -9.27
C PRO A 164 5.76 -25.09 -8.91
N LYS A 165 6.93 -25.31 -9.51
CA LYS A 165 7.72 -26.54 -9.40
C LYS A 165 8.11 -26.92 -7.97
N TYR A 166 8.30 -25.93 -7.10
CA TYR A 166 8.77 -26.13 -5.74
C TYR A 166 7.68 -25.94 -4.67
N LYS A 167 6.41 -25.89 -5.09
CA LYS A 167 5.28 -25.66 -4.19
C LYS A 167 5.25 -26.63 -3.01
N ASP A 168 5.33 -27.94 -3.29
CA ASP A 168 5.20 -28.95 -2.25
C ASP A 168 6.39 -28.94 -1.29
N MET A 169 7.59 -28.67 -1.81
CA MET A 169 8.77 -28.49 -0.98
C MET A 169 8.60 -27.31 -0.01
N PHE A 170 8.10 -26.16 -0.48
CA PHE A 170 7.85 -25.01 0.40
C PHE A 170 6.73 -25.29 1.40
N ILE A 171 5.67 -25.98 0.99
CA ILE A 171 4.58 -26.36 1.91
C ILE A 171 5.14 -27.24 3.02
N SER A 172 5.94 -28.26 2.72
CA SER A 172 6.54 -29.12 3.73
C SER A 172 7.47 -28.36 4.68
N MET A 173 8.28 -27.44 4.17
CA MET A 173 9.20 -26.63 5.00
C MET A 173 8.48 -25.70 5.99
N PHE A 174 7.30 -25.18 5.62
CA PHE A 174 6.62 -24.16 6.42
C PHE A 174 5.43 -24.69 7.23
N PHE A 175 4.79 -25.75 6.76
CA PHE A 175 3.54 -26.23 7.35
C PHE A 175 3.61 -27.65 7.93
N ASP A 176 4.62 -28.42 7.58
CA ASP A 176 4.79 -29.79 8.08
C ASP A 176 5.52 -29.88 9.44
N ARG A 177 5.58 -28.78 10.18
CA ARG A 177 5.99 -28.81 11.58
C ARG A 177 4.86 -29.38 12.44
N ARG A 178 4.59 -30.67 12.27
CA ARG A 178 3.98 -31.46 13.33
C ARG A 178 5.10 -31.78 14.33
N ALA A 179 5.28 -30.89 15.29
CA ALA A 179 5.97 -31.27 16.52
C ALA A 179 5.02 -32.07 17.39
#